data_8e9afe152e9772dffea6ad2e13491381
#
_entry.id   8e9afe152e9772dffea6ad2e13491381
#
_cell.length_a   1.000
_cell.length_b   1.000
_cell.length_c   1.000
_cell.angle_alpha   90.00
_cell.angle_beta   90.00
_cell.angle_gamma   90.00
#
_symmetry.space_group_name_H-M   'P 1'
#
loop_
_entity.id
_entity.type
_entity.pdbx_description
1 polymer ?
#
loop_
_entity_poly.entity_id
_entity_poly.type
_entity_poly.pdbx_seq_one_letter_code
_entity_poly.pdbx_strand_id
1 'polypeptide(L)'
;MLDLINVDAFYGTSRALQNVTMSVADGELLSVLGRNGVGKTTLLRTMIGLMDRVRGELRLDGASIAQVPTDERAKIGLAYVPQGRGILPRFTVGENLRLGRFARKNKPSHFDDFVFELFPMLNEHLGRLGGNLSGGQQQQLAIARALLTDPKVILLDEPTEGIQPSIVEEIENVIIRLNREYGIAVVLVEQNVDFARRASHRFVIMERGTIAAEGRIDALTDALVHAHMTV
;
A
#
# COMPACT_ATOMS: atom_id res chain seq x y z
N MET A 1 -0.10 -15.36 -4.91
CA MET A 1 0.16 -14.60 -3.68
C MET A 1 -1.11 -13.95 -3.12
N LEU A 2 -1.59 -12.78 -3.56
CA LEU A 2 -2.84 -12.17 -3.07
C LEU A 2 -3.89 -12.17 -4.17
N ASP A 3 -5.04 -12.82 -3.93
CA ASP A 3 -6.10 -12.96 -4.92
C ASP A 3 -7.42 -12.40 -4.39
N LEU A 4 -8.13 -11.66 -5.23
CA LEU A 4 -9.50 -11.22 -5.06
C LEU A 4 -10.34 -11.86 -6.18
N ILE A 5 -11.42 -12.56 -5.83
CA ILE A 5 -12.25 -13.26 -6.81
C ILE A 5 -13.72 -12.87 -6.57
N ASN A 6 -14.30 -12.16 -7.54
CA ASN A 6 -15.69 -11.67 -7.52
C ASN A 6 -16.02 -10.91 -6.23
N VAL A 7 -15.13 -9.97 -5.83
CA VAL A 7 -15.23 -9.28 -4.55
C VAL A 7 -16.17 -8.09 -4.64
N ASP A 8 -17.20 -8.09 -3.76
CA ASP A 8 -18.02 -6.93 -3.42
C ASP A 8 -17.64 -6.43 -2.02
N ALA A 9 -17.52 -5.12 -1.83
CA ALA A 9 -17.28 -4.51 -0.53
C ALA A 9 -18.28 -3.39 -0.23
N PHE A 10 -18.65 -3.24 1.04
CA PHE A 10 -19.72 -2.37 1.46
C PHE A 10 -19.32 -1.48 2.64
N TYR A 11 -19.83 -0.24 2.62
CA TYR A 11 -19.97 0.63 3.79
C TYR A 11 -21.45 0.60 4.20
N GLY A 12 -21.75 -0.06 5.33
CA GLY A 12 -23.12 -0.32 5.71
C GLY A 12 -23.90 -1.06 4.61
N THR A 13 -24.88 -0.38 4.00
CA THR A 13 -25.69 -0.92 2.89
C THR A 13 -25.16 -0.51 1.51
N SER A 14 -24.29 0.50 1.43
CA SER A 14 -23.78 1.01 0.16
C SER A 14 -22.66 0.13 -0.38
N ARG A 15 -22.83 -0.38 -1.60
CA ARG A 15 -21.81 -1.17 -2.30
C ARG A 15 -20.78 -0.26 -2.94
N ALA A 16 -19.55 -0.32 -2.44
CA ALA A 16 -18.44 0.51 -2.90
C ALA A 16 -17.51 -0.21 -3.89
N LEU A 17 -17.37 -1.54 -3.79
CA LEU A 17 -16.72 -2.37 -4.81
C LEU A 17 -17.73 -3.35 -5.39
N GLN A 18 -17.60 -3.62 -6.69
CA GLN A 18 -18.54 -4.43 -7.46
C GLN A 18 -17.79 -5.46 -8.30
N ASN A 19 -17.92 -6.74 -7.94
CA ASN A 19 -17.40 -7.88 -8.70
C ASN A 19 -15.90 -7.71 -9.09
N VAL A 20 -15.09 -7.25 -8.14
CA VAL A 20 -13.65 -7.03 -8.39
C VAL A 20 -12.93 -8.37 -8.40
N THR A 21 -12.24 -8.66 -9.51
CA THR A 21 -11.38 -9.84 -9.64
C THR A 21 -10.00 -9.37 -10.08
N MET A 22 -8.97 -9.66 -9.28
CA MET A 22 -7.58 -9.31 -9.55
C MET A 22 -6.63 -10.20 -8.74
N SER A 23 -5.39 -10.26 -9.17
CA SER A 23 -4.33 -10.94 -8.45
C SER A 23 -3.06 -10.10 -8.38
N VAL A 24 -2.25 -10.35 -7.35
CA VAL A 24 -0.89 -9.82 -7.19
C VAL A 24 0.03 -11.01 -7.00
N ALA A 25 1.02 -11.14 -7.87
CA ALA A 25 2.01 -12.21 -7.77
C ALA A 25 3.09 -11.92 -6.70
N ASP A 26 3.89 -12.93 -6.37
CA ASP A 26 5.06 -12.74 -5.51
C ASP A 26 6.05 -11.77 -6.17
N GLY A 27 6.52 -10.78 -5.42
CA GLY A 27 7.45 -9.77 -5.92
C GLY A 27 6.89 -8.86 -7.03
N GLU A 28 5.58 -8.85 -7.26
CA GLU A 28 4.95 -7.96 -8.23
C GLU A 28 4.71 -6.57 -7.64
N LEU A 29 5.02 -5.51 -8.40
CA LEU A 29 4.50 -4.18 -8.16
C LEU A 29 3.33 -3.93 -9.12
N LEU A 30 2.14 -3.83 -8.55
CA LEU A 30 0.89 -3.55 -9.23
C LEU A 30 0.40 -2.15 -8.89
N SER A 31 0.25 -1.28 -9.90
CA SER A 31 -0.40 0.02 -9.71
C SER A 31 -1.91 -0.08 -9.90
N VAL A 32 -2.63 0.49 -8.94
CA VAL A 32 -4.09 0.70 -9.01
C VAL A 32 -4.34 2.18 -9.28
N LEU A 33 -4.77 2.47 -10.49
CA LEU A 33 -4.98 3.80 -11.03
C LEU A 33 -6.48 4.13 -11.08
N GLY A 34 -6.78 5.42 -11.23
CA GLY A 34 -8.15 5.91 -11.36
C GLY A 34 -8.35 7.22 -10.64
N ARG A 35 -9.47 7.87 -10.92
CA ARG A 35 -9.84 9.18 -10.35
C ARG A 35 -10.13 9.08 -8.86
N ASN A 36 -10.25 10.23 -8.18
CA ASN A 36 -10.68 10.26 -6.79
C ASN A 36 -12.12 9.76 -6.65
N GLY A 37 -12.36 9.00 -5.57
CA GLY A 37 -13.68 8.47 -5.25
C GLY A 37 -14.10 7.23 -6.04
N VAL A 38 -13.28 6.67 -6.93
CA VAL A 38 -13.63 5.47 -7.72
C VAL A 38 -13.53 4.15 -6.94
N GLY A 39 -12.99 4.16 -5.71
CA GLY A 39 -12.91 2.96 -4.87
C GLY A 39 -11.51 2.42 -4.60
N LYS A 40 -10.43 3.11 -5.00
CA LYS A 40 -9.03 2.66 -4.80
C LYS A 40 -8.69 2.39 -3.33
N THR A 41 -8.92 3.37 -2.44
CA THR A 41 -8.77 3.21 -0.98
C THR A 41 -9.65 2.10 -0.44
N THR A 42 -10.89 1.97 -0.94
CA THR A 42 -11.80 0.89 -0.55
C THR A 42 -11.23 -0.48 -0.90
N LEU A 43 -10.58 -0.61 -2.06
CA LEU A 43 -9.90 -1.83 -2.47
C LEU A 43 -8.80 -2.22 -1.46
N LEU A 44 -7.91 -1.29 -1.09
CA LEU A 44 -6.88 -1.56 -0.08
C LEU A 44 -7.47 -1.88 1.30
N ARG A 45 -8.51 -1.14 1.71
CA ARG A 45 -9.23 -1.42 2.97
C ARG A 45 -9.89 -2.79 2.98
N THR A 46 -10.36 -3.26 1.82
CA THR A 46 -10.89 -4.62 1.66
C THR A 46 -9.79 -5.67 1.84
N MET A 47 -8.63 -5.46 1.21
CA MET A 47 -7.48 -6.36 1.33
C MET A 47 -6.99 -6.48 2.76
N ILE A 48 -6.94 -5.37 3.52
CA ILE A 48 -6.46 -5.36 4.91
C ILE A 48 -7.54 -5.74 5.94
N GLY A 49 -8.81 -5.86 5.53
CA GLY A 49 -9.92 -6.27 6.42
C GLY A 49 -10.56 -5.13 7.23
N LEU A 50 -10.60 -3.93 6.67
CA LEU A 50 -11.20 -2.73 7.27
C LEU A 50 -12.58 -2.37 6.69
N MET A 51 -13.26 -3.32 6.03
CA MET A 51 -14.59 -3.10 5.47
C MET A 51 -15.66 -3.72 6.36
N ASP A 52 -16.84 -3.08 6.43
CA ASP A 52 -17.97 -3.55 7.25
C ASP A 52 -18.48 -4.92 6.77
N ARG A 53 -18.52 -5.12 5.45
CA ARG A 53 -18.96 -6.35 4.83
C ARG A 53 -18.28 -6.57 3.49
N VAL A 54 -17.81 -7.79 3.29
CA VAL A 54 -17.19 -8.25 2.05
C VAL A 54 -17.86 -9.54 1.60
N ARG A 55 -18.07 -9.70 0.29
CA ARG A 55 -18.51 -10.91 -0.38
C ARG A 55 -17.48 -11.30 -1.43
N GLY A 56 -17.50 -12.54 -1.89
CA GLY A 56 -16.47 -13.08 -2.79
C GLY A 56 -15.33 -13.71 -2.00
N GLU A 57 -14.22 -13.96 -2.66
CA GLU A 57 -13.07 -14.64 -2.07
C GLU A 57 -11.87 -13.71 -2.00
N LEU A 58 -11.19 -13.72 -0.83
CA LEU A 58 -9.87 -13.12 -0.64
C LEU A 58 -8.93 -14.22 -0.20
N ARG A 59 -7.80 -14.38 -0.88
CA ARG A 59 -6.80 -15.38 -0.56
C ARG A 59 -5.40 -14.76 -0.48
N LEU A 60 -4.61 -15.20 0.48
CA LEU A 60 -3.18 -14.91 0.56
C LEU A 60 -2.45 -16.24 0.58
N ASP A 61 -1.52 -16.45 -0.35
CA ASP A 61 -0.81 -17.72 -0.56
C ASP A 61 -1.75 -18.93 -0.69
N GLY A 62 -2.89 -18.73 -1.37
CA GLY A 62 -3.94 -19.73 -1.55
C GLY A 62 -4.88 -19.93 -0.36
N ALA A 63 -4.53 -19.44 0.83
CA ALA A 63 -5.36 -19.54 2.03
C ALA A 63 -6.39 -18.39 2.07
N SER A 64 -7.66 -18.71 2.42
CA SER A 64 -8.69 -17.69 2.58
C SER A 64 -8.39 -16.76 3.75
N ILE A 65 -8.46 -15.44 3.49
CA ILE A 65 -8.31 -14.40 4.50
C ILE A 65 -9.60 -13.60 4.73
N ALA A 66 -10.72 -14.01 4.14
CA ALA A 66 -11.98 -13.26 4.17
C ALA A 66 -12.47 -12.96 5.61
N GLN A 67 -12.27 -13.91 6.53
CA GLN A 67 -12.66 -13.79 7.95
C GLN A 67 -11.48 -13.51 8.89
N VAL A 68 -10.28 -13.31 8.35
CA VAL A 68 -9.08 -13.03 9.16
C VAL A 68 -9.10 -11.56 9.58
N PRO A 69 -9.01 -11.26 10.91
CA PRO A 69 -8.98 -9.89 11.42
C PRO A 69 -7.74 -9.11 10.91
N THR A 70 -7.82 -7.79 10.89
CA THR A 70 -6.76 -6.91 10.38
C THR A 70 -5.41 -7.14 11.05
N ASP A 71 -5.39 -7.30 12.37
CA ASP A 71 -4.15 -7.55 13.12
C ASP A 71 -3.53 -8.92 12.80
N GLU A 72 -4.34 -9.94 12.54
CA GLU A 72 -3.86 -11.24 12.09
C GLU A 72 -3.39 -11.19 10.62
N ARG A 73 -4.04 -10.39 9.75
CA ARG A 73 -3.55 -10.16 8.37
C ARG A 73 -2.15 -9.53 8.39
N ALA A 74 -1.87 -8.62 9.32
CA ALA A 74 -0.53 -8.07 9.49
C ALA A 74 0.49 -9.17 9.88
N LYS A 75 0.12 -10.11 10.77
CA LYS A 75 0.99 -11.21 11.21
C LYS A 75 1.28 -12.25 10.12
N ILE A 76 0.42 -12.35 9.12
CA ILE A 76 0.62 -13.26 7.97
C ILE A 76 1.29 -12.57 6.78
N GLY A 77 1.69 -11.29 6.92
CA GLY A 77 2.53 -10.59 5.97
C GLY A 77 1.83 -9.55 5.10
N LEU A 78 0.68 -9.00 5.54
CA LEU A 78 -0.02 -7.93 4.83
C LEU A 78 0.18 -6.60 5.56
N ALA A 79 0.96 -5.66 5.01
CA ALA A 79 1.12 -4.33 5.59
C ALA A 79 0.32 -3.28 4.82
N TYR A 80 -0.08 -2.21 5.51
CA TYR A 80 -0.86 -1.11 4.92
C TYR A 80 -0.36 0.25 5.40
N VAL A 81 -0.10 1.13 4.44
CA VAL A 81 0.17 2.55 4.66
C VAL A 81 -1.01 3.34 4.10
N PRO A 82 -1.88 3.88 4.96
CA PRO A 82 -3.07 4.61 4.52
C PRO A 82 -2.73 5.99 3.95
N GLN A 83 -3.62 6.54 3.12
CA GLN A 83 -3.67 7.96 2.82
C GLN A 83 -3.66 8.75 4.13
N GLY A 84 -2.88 9.84 4.22
CA GLY A 84 -2.70 10.58 5.47
C GLY A 84 -1.75 9.91 6.48
N ARG A 85 -0.97 8.88 6.04
CA ARG A 85 0.19 8.29 6.74
C ARG A 85 -0.12 7.43 7.97
N GLY A 86 -1.16 7.76 8.73
CA GLY A 86 -1.60 7.01 9.91
C GLY A 86 -0.55 6.89 11.03
N ILE A 87 0.41 7.83 11.14
CA ILE A 87 1.37 7.87 12.25
C ILE A 87 0.69 8.29 13.55
N LEU A 88 1.30 7.97 14.68
CA LEU A 88 0.88 8.46 15.98
C LEU A 88 1.65 9.74 16.33
N PRO A 89 1.04 10.94 16.19
CA PRO A 89 1.76 12.22 16.25
C PRO A 89 2.32 12.56 17.64
N ARG A 90 1.72 12.02 18.71
CA ARG A 90 2.18 12.20 20.08
C ARG A 90 3.21 11.17 20.54
N PHE A 91 3.53 10.20 19.72
CA PHE A 91 4.57 9.20 19.94
C PHE A 91 5.85 9.67 19.24
N THR A 92 6.98 9.32 19.81
CA THR A 92 8.28 9.54 19.17
C THR A 92 8.43 8.68 17.92
N VAL A 93 9.40 9.02 17.06
CA VAL A 93 9.77 8.19 15.90
C VAL A 93 10.08 6.75 16.34
N GLY A 94 10.91 6.59 17.38
CA GLY A 94 11.25 5.25 17.91
C GLY A 94 10.05 4.47 18.44
N GLU A 95 9.06 5.13 19.07
CA GLU A 95 7.83 4.49 19.51
C GLU A 95 6.93 4.10 18.34
N ASN A 96 6.78 4.96 17.32
CA ASN A 96 6.06 4.63 16.10
C ASN A 96 6.68 3.39 15.41
N LEU A 97 8.00 3.33 15.28
CA LEU A 97 8.69 2.19 14.69
C LEU A 97 8.49 0.89 15.49
N ARG A 98 8.54 0.98 16.83
CA ARG A 98 8.28 -0.19 17.70
C ARG A 98 6.91 -0.82 17.49
N LEU A 99 5.88 -0.03 17.14
CA LEU A 99 4.54 -0.56 16.84
C LEU A 99 4.52 -1.54 15.68
N GLY A 100 5.33 -1.30 14.63
CA GLY A 100 5.45 -2.24 13.51
C GLY A 100 5.94 -3.63 13.96
N ARG A 101 6.78 -3.70 14.97
CA ARG A 101 7.33 -4.97 15.49
C ARG A 101 6.31 -5.86 16.21
N PHE A 102 5.19 -5.32 16.69
CA PHE A 102 4.18 -6.15 17.37
C PHE A 102 3.51 -7.19 16.47
N ALA A 103 3.50 -6.99 15.17
CA ALA A 103 2.99 -7.99 14.23
C ALA A 103 3.91 -9.22 14.10
N ARG A 104 5.17 -9.11 14.49
CA ARG A 104 6.20 -10.14 14.30
C ARG A 104 6.42 -10.99 15.54
N LYS A 105 5.62 -11.68 16.10
CA LYS A 105 5.84 -12.67 17.21
C LYS A 105 7.34 -12.85 17.63
N ASN A 106 8.04 -11.77 18.04
CA ASN A 106 9.45 -11.72 18.49
C ASN A 106 10.51 -12.31 17.53
N LYS A 107 10.26 -12.35 16.23
CA LYS A 107 11.28 -12.74 15.26
C LYS A 107 12.13 -11.53 14.89
N PRO A 108 13.48 -11.64 14.89
CA PRO A 108 14.32 -10.64 14.27
C PRO A 108 13.99 -10.58 12.77
N SER A 109 14.02 -9.38 12.20
CA SER A 109 13.87 -9.17 10.76
C SER A 109 15.07 -8.40 10.27
N HIS A 110 15.53 -8.69 9.06
CA HIS A 110 16.58 -7.91 8.42
C HIS A 110 16.16 -6.44 8.22
N PHE A 111 14.85 -6.13 8.25
CA PHE A 111 14.37 -4.76 8.22
C PHE A 111 14.67 -3.95 9.49
N ASP A 112 15.10 -4.57 10.60
CA ASP A 112 15.41 -3.83 11.83
C ASP A 112 16.56 -2.83 11.63
N ASP A 113 17.60 -3.22 10.91
CA ASP A 113 18.73 -2.35 10.55
C ASP A 113 18.50 -1.67 9.20
N PHE A 114 17.94 -2.39 8.25
CA PHE A 114 17.68 -1.97 6.88
C PHE A 114 16.73 -0.74 6.78
N VAL A 115 15.77 -0.59 7.68
CA VAL A 115 14.88 0.59 7.73
C VAL A 115 15.68 1.90 7.85
N PHE A 116 16.81 1.90 8.56
CA PHE A 116 17.67 3.07 8.71
C PHE A 116 18.61 3.30 7.52
N GLU A 117 18.87 2.27 6.72
CA GLU A 117 19.57 2.43 5.43
C GLU A 117 18.66 3.07 4.39
N LEU A 118 17.35 2.70 4.39
CA LEU A 118 16.36 3.30 3.52
C LEU A 118 15.98 4.72 3.93
N PHE A 119 15.93 4.98 5.23
CA PHE A 119 15.47 6.24 5.82
C PHE A 119 16.44 6.72 6.90
N PRO A 120 17.66 7.18 6.55
CA PRO A 120 18.70 7.57 7.53
C PRO A 120 18.21 8.63 8.52
N MET A 121 17.36 9.57 8.07
CA MET A 121 16.81 10.63 8.90
C MET A 121 16.01 10.11 10.09
N LEU A 122 15.42 8.90 10.00
CA LEU A 122 14.65 8.34 11.12
C LEU A 122 15.56 7.97 12.30
N ASN A 123 16.79 7.51 12.01
CA ASN A 123 17.76 7.21 13.05
C ASN A 123 18.22 8.47 13.80
N GLU A 124 18.36 9.59 13.08
CA GLU A 124 18.77 10.87 13.68
C GLU A 124 17.67 11.48 14.57
N HIS A 125 16.42 11.07 14.35
CA HIS A 125 15.24 11.68 14.98
C HIS A 125 14.45 10.73 15.90
N LEU A 126 15.04 9.63 16.37
CA LEU A 126 14.33 8.60 17.17
C LEU A 126 13.56 9.14 18.39
N GLY A 127 14.09 10.16 19.05
CA GLY A 127 13.44 10.81 20.21
C GLY A 127 12.45 11.92 19.86
N ARG A 128 12.36 12.34 18.58
CA ARG A 128 11.46 13.41 18.14
C ARG A 128 10.03 12.91 18.03
N LEU A 129 9.03 13.73 18.42
CA LEU A 129 7.62 13.39 18.23
C LEU A 129 7.28 13.30 16.72
N GLY A 130 6.54 12.27 16.34
CA GLY A 130 6.12 12.06 14.95
C GLY A 130 5.36 13.25 14.36
N GLY A 131 4.54 13.93 15.17
CA GLY A 131 3.81 15.13 14.76
C GLY A 131 4.69 16.34 14.42
N ASN A 132 5.95 16.35 14.87
CA ASN A 132 6.91 17.44 14.61
C ASN A 132 7.77 17.18 13.35
N LEU A 133 7.53 16.08 12.66
CA LEU A 133 8.18 15.76 11.39
C LEU A 133 7.48 16.52 10.23
N SER A 134 8.23 16.80 9.16
CA SER A 134 7.62 17.27 7.90
C SER A 134 6.71 16.20 7.27
N GLY A 135 5.85 16.59 6.34
CA GLY A 135 4.95 15.65 5.68
C GLY A 135 5.67 14.47 5.01
N GLY A 136 6.77 14.72 4.32
CA GLY A 136 7.59 13.67 3.72
C GLY A 136 8.27 12.77 4.75
N GLN A 137 8.79 13.34 5.83
CA GLN A 137 9.38 12.58 6.93
C GLN A 137 8.35 11.69 7.65
N GLN A 138 7.11 12.16 7.79
CA GLN A 138 6.02 11.36 8.34
C GLN A 138 5.66 10.20 7.41
N GLN A 139 5.72 10.40 6.10
CA GLN A 139 5.49 9.34 5.11
C GLN A 139 6.60 8.29 5.16
N GLN A 140 7.86 8.71 5.24
CA GLN A 140 9.00 7.81 5.44
C GLN A 140 8.82 6.98 6.73
N LEU A 141 8.41 7.62 7.83
CA LEU A 141 8.10 6.94 9.10
C LEU A 141 6.96 5.92 8.95
N ALA A 142 5.90 6.25 8.21
CA ALA A 142 4.77 5.35 7.98
C ALA A 142 5.19 4.10 7.18
N ILE A 143 5.97 4.28 6.11
CA ILE A 143 6.52 3.17 5.31
C ILE A 143 7.48 2.33 6.15
N ALA A 144 8.42 2.97 6.87
CA ALA A 144 9.36 2.29 7.77
C ALA A 144 8.65 1.41 8.81
N ARG A 145 7.59 1.96 9.45
CA ARG A 145 6.77 1.21 10.40
C ARG A 145 6.07 0.00 9.76
N ALA A 146 5.57 0.15 8.53
CA ALA A 146 4.97 -0.93 7.79
C ALA A 146 5.99 -2.03 7.45
N LEU A 147 7.21 -1.67 7.05
CA LEU A 147 8.30 -2.64 6.79
C LEU A 147 8.69 -3.44 8.04
N LEU A 148 8.63 -2.81 9.22
CA LEU A 148 8.94 -3.49 10.48
C LEU A 148 7.91 -4.57 10.88
N THR A 149 6.80 -4.71 10.15
CA THR A 149 5.91 -5.87 10.28
C THR A 149 6.44 -7.12 9.56
N ASP A 150 7.52 -7.01 8.79
CA ASP A 150 8.09 -8.06 7.93
C ASP A 150 7.11 -8.52 6.83
N PRO A 151 6.64 -7.60 5.96
CA PRO A 151 5.55 -7.88 5.05
C PRO A 151 5.99 -8.68 3.83
N LYS A 152 5.10 -9.56 3.35
CA LYS A 152 5.15 -10.17 2.00
C LYS A 152 4.56 -9.24 0.96
N VAL A 153 3.49 -8.53 1.34
CA VAL A 153 2.78 -7.56 0.51
C VAL A 153 2.62 -6.26 1.29
N ILE A 154 3.01 -5.14 0.69
CA ILE A 154 2.74 -3.80 1.21
C ILE A 154 1.69 -3.10 0.34
N LEU A 155 0.65 -2.59 0.99
CA LEU A 155 -0.43 -1.81 0.38
C LEU A 155 -0.15 -0.34 0.65
N LEU A 156 0.03 0.47 -0.39
CA LEU A 156 0.36 1.91 -0.31
C LEU A 156 -0.77 2.73 -0.92
N ASP A 157 -1.37 3.60 -0.13
CA ASP A 157 -2.51 4.43 -0.52
C ASP A 157 -2.07 5.88 -0.73
N GLU A 158 -1.86 6.27 -1.99
CA GLU A 158 -1.40 7.60 -2.43
C GLU A 158 -0.17 8.10 -1.62
N PRO A 159 0.95 7.34 -1.62
CA PRO A 159 2.07 7.59 -0.71
C PRO A 159 2.83 8.89 -1.00
N THR A 160 2.60 9.52 -2.14
CA THR A 160 3.27 10.76 -2.55
C THR A 160 2.39 12.01 -2.43
N GLU A 161 1.11 11.84 -2.05
CA GLU A 161 0.17 12.96 -1.96
C GLU A 161 0.57 13.99 -0.90
N GLY A 162 0.53 15.28 -1.29
CA GLY A 162 0.79 16.41 -0.39
C GLY A 162 2.24 16.48 0.12
N ILE A 163 3.18 15.93 -0.62
CA ILE A 163 4.62 15.93 -0.31
C ILE A 163 5.38 16.81 -1.29
N GLN A 164 6.47 17.42 -0.82
CA GLN A 164 7.34 18.24 -1.66
C GLN A 164 8.03 17.37 -2.74
N PRO A 165 8.21 17.89 -3.98
CA PRO A 165 8.73 17.12 -5.11
C PRO A 165 10.06 16.40 -4.85
N SER A 166 11.00 17.01 -4.12
CA SER A 166 12.29 16.39 -3.80
C SER A 166 12.16 15.14 -2.92
N ILE A 167 11.19 15.13 -2.01
CA ILE A 167 10.92 13.98 -1.13
C ILE A 167 10.04 12.93 -1.83
N VAL A 168 9.21 13.36 -2.79
CA VAL A 168 8.44 12.42 -3.64
C VAL A 168 9.39 11.47 -4.34
N GLU A 169 10.44 11.98 -5.01
CA GLU A 169 11.42 11.16 -5.71
C GLU A 169 12.13 10.16 -4.78
N GLU A 170 12.48 10.58 -3.57
CA GLU A 170 13.06 9.68 -2.57
C GLU A 170 12.11 8.52 -2.22
N ILE A 171 10.83 8.83 -1.97
CA ILE A 171 9.81 7.83 -1.62
C ILE A 171 9.58 6.86 -2.79
N GLU A 172 9.45 7.38 -4.01
CA GLU A 172 9.30 6.57 -5.22
C GLU A 172 10.48 5.60 -5.40
N ASN A 173 11.72 6.09 -5.23
CA ASN A 173 12.92 5.27 -5.33
C ASN A 173 12.95 4.18 -4.24
N VAL A 174 12.56 4.50 -3.01
CA VAL A 174 12.46 3.50 -1.94
C VAL A 174 11.42 2.43 -2.30
N ILE A 175 10.23 2.80 -2.79
CA ILE A 175 9.18 1.83 -3.17
C ILE A 175 9.70 0.89 -4.28
N ILE A 176 10.39 1.43 -5.29
CA ILE A 176 11.01 0.65 -6.35
C ILE A 176 12.06 -0.31 -5.80
N ARG A 177 12.93 0.16 -4.87
CA ARG A 177 13.95 -0.67 -4.23
C ARG A 177 13.35 -1.80 -3.40
N LEU A 178 12.31 -1.52 -2.61
CA LEU A 178 11.58 -2.52 -1.82
C LEU A 178 11.09 -3.68 -2.69
N ASN A 179 10.60 -3.35 -3.87
CA ASN A 179 10.13 -4.36 -4.81
C ASN A 179 11.30 -5.10 -5.50
N ARG A 180 12.21 -4.36 -6.13
CA ARG A 180 13.26 -4.94 -7.00
C ARG A 180 14.39 -5.64 -6.23
N GLU A 181 14.82 -5.07 -5.11
CA GLU A 181 15.97 -5.57 -4.35
C GLU A 181 15.55 -6.53 -3.23
N TYR A 182 14.35 -6.33 -2.65
CA TYR A 182 13.87 -7.13 -1.51
C TYR A 182 12.72 -8.08 -1.84
N GLY A 183 12.22 -8.03 -3.08
CA GLY A 183 11.17 -8.94 -3.56
C GLY A 183 9.81 -8.78 -2.88
N ILE A 184 9.57 -7.65 -2.19
CA ILE A 184 8.27 -7.37 -1.57
C ILE A 184 7.25 -7.09 -2.67
N ALA A 185 6.12 -7.77 -2.64
CA ALA A 185 5.00 -7.42 -3.51
C ALA A 185 4.38 -6.08 -3.06
N VAL A 186 4.04 -5.22 -4.01
CA VAL A 186 3.49 -3.88 -3.74
C VAL A 186 2.19 -3.69 -4.47
N VAL A 187 1.15 -3.27 -3.75
CA VAL A 187 -0.07 -2.70 -4.36
C VAL A 187 -0.02 -1.20 -4.13
N LEU A 188 0.20 -0.47 -5.21
CA LEU A 188 0.39 0.98 -5.20
C LEU A 188 -0.85 1.67 -5.75
N VAL A 189 -1.63 2.31 -4.89
CA VAL A 189 -2.68 3.23 -5.32
C VAL A 189 -2.07 4.58 -5.61
N GLU A 190 -2.22 5.06 -6.83
CA GLU A 190 -1.66 6.33 -7.28
C GLU A 190 -2.51 7.02 -8.35
N GLN A 191 -2.30 8.32 -8.49
CA GLN A 191 -2.81 9.13 -9.59
C GLN A 191 -1.70 9.54 -10.56
N ASN A 192 -0.43 9.48 -10.09
CA ASN A 192 0.75 9.78 -10.90
C ASN A 192 1.04 8.62 -11.87
N VAL A 193 0.63 8.79 -13.13
CA VAL A 193 0.82 7.80 -14.18
C VAL A 193 2.30 7.59 -14.51
N ASP A 194 3.11 8.64 -14.44
CA ASP A 194 4.55 8.54 -14.74
C ASP A 194 5.28 7.72 -13.67
N PHE A 195 4.90 7.87 -12.41
CA PHE A 195 5.40 7.00 -11.36
C PHE A 195 4.97 5.55 -11.58
N ALA A 196 3.69 5.31 -11.87
CA ALA A 196 3.20 3.97 -12.16
C ALA A 196 3.98 3.31 -13.32
N ARG A 197 4.22 4.04 -14.41
CA ARG A 197 4.99 3.55 -15.57
C ARG A 197 6.43 3.20 -15.23
N ARG A 198 7.08 3.95 -14.35
CA ARG A 198 8.48 3.68 -13.94
C ARG A 198 8.61 2.52 -12.97
N ALA A 199 7.63 2.36 -12.08
CA ALA A 199 7.71 1.45 -10.95
C ALA A 199 7.11 0.07 -11.22
N SER A 200 5.98 0.00 -11.95
CA SER A 200 5.09 -1.15 -11.92
C SER A 200 5.39 -2.20 -13.00
N HIS A 201 5.00 -3.43 -12.73
CA HIS A 201 4.97 -4.53 -13.68
C HIS A 201 3.64 -4.56 -14.44
N ARG A 202 2.54 -4.32 -13.70
CA ARG A 202 1.18 -4.29 -14.21
C ARG A 202 0.40 -3.11 -13.62
N PHE A 203 -0.71 -2.79 -14.28
CA PHE A 203 -1.66 -1.79 -13.81
C PHE A 203 -3.09 -2.35 -13.80
N VAL A 204 -3.91 -1.76 -12.98
CA VAL A 204 -5.36 -1.86 -12.94
C VAL A 204 -5.92 -0.45 -12.92
N ILE A 205 -6.90 -0.15 -13.77
CA ILE A 205 -7.65 1.11 -13.73
C ILE A 205 -9.02 0.86 -13.15
N MET A 206 -9.37 1.60 -12.12
CA MET A 206 -10.66 1.50 -11.45
C MET A 206 -11.62 2.61 -11.89
N GLU A 207 -12.88 2.25 -12.09
CA GLU A 207 -13.99 3.17 -12.28
C GLU A 207 -15.21 2.70 -11.48
N ARG A 208 -15.81 3.60 -10.71
CA ARG A 208 -17.08 3.38 -9.99
C ARG A 208 -17.15 2.05 -9.23
N GLY A 209 -16.04 1.67 -8.59
CA GLY A 209 -15.94 0.44 -7.80
C GLY A 209 -15.71 -0.84 -8.60
N THR A 210 -15.42 -0.76 -9.89
CA THR A 210 -15.11 -1.90 -10.77
C THR A 210 -13.73 -1.74 -11.38
N ILE A 211 -13.15 -2.82 -11.93
CA ILE A 211 -11.98 -2.77 -12.80
C ILE A 211 -12.45 -2.46 -14.22
N ALA A 212 -12.02 -1.33 -14.77
CA ALA A 212 -12.35 -0.89 -16.12
C ALA A 212 -11.31 -1.35 -17.14
N ALA A 213 -10.04 -1.41 -16.74
CA ALA A 213 -8.94 -1.91 -17.59
C ALA A 213 -7.83 -2.48 -16.71
N GLU A 214 -7.09 -3.44 -17.24
CA GLU A 214 -5.88 -3.98 -16.63
C GLU A 214 -4.91 -4.48 -17.70
N GLY A 215 -3.64 -4.59 -17.35
CA GLY A 215 -2.63 -5.09 -18.27
C GLY A 215 -1.21 -4.95 -17.73
N ARG A 216 -0.25 -5.36 -18.57
CA ARG A 216 1.16 -5.08 -18.34
C ARG A 216 1.40 -3.57 -18.45
N ILE A 217 2.40 -3.06 -17.74
CA ILE A 217 2.64 -1.62 -17.67
C ILE A 217 2.97 -0.99 -19.05
N ASP A 218 3.57 -1.74 -19.96
CA ASP A 218 3.87 -1.32 -21.33
C ASP A 218 2.60 -1.08 -22.17
N ALA A 219 1.47 -1.66 -21.79
CA ALA A 219 0.17 -1.45 -22.41
C ALA A 219 -0.58 -0.20 -21.88
N LEU A 220 -0.05 0.49 -20.87
CA LEU A 220 -0.64 1.71 -20.31
C LEU A 220 -0.37 2.91 -21.24
N THR A 221 -1.13 3.02 -22.32
CA THR A 221 -1.02 4.10 -23.30
C THR A 221 -1.67 5.40 -22.81
N ASP A 222 -1.26 6.55 -23.40
CA ASP A 222 -1.88 7.82 -23.10
C ASP A 222 -3.36 7.86 -23.48
N ALA A 223 -3.75 7.16 -24.55
CA ALA A 223 -5.15 7.01 -24.95
C ALA A 223 -5.98 6.30 -23.85
N LEU A 224 -5.43 5.24 -23.23
CA LEU A 224 -6.09 4.53 -22.15
C LEU A 224 -6.21 5.41 -20.89
N VAL A 225 -5.13 6.11 -20.54
CA VAL A 225 -5.12 7.08 -19.43
C VAL A 225 -6.16 8.18 -19.68
N HIS A 226 -6.20 8.74 -20.87
CA HIS A 226 -7.16 9.78 -21.23
C HIS A 226 -8.61 9.27 -21.15
N ALA A 227 -8.88 8.05 -21.62
CA ALA A 227 -10.23 7.48 -21.60
C ALA A 227 -10.80 7.26 -20.20
N HIS A 228 -9.94 6.93 -19.22
CA HIS A 228 -10.38 6.49 -17.88
C HIS A 228 -10.00 7.43 -16.73
N MET A 229 -9.03 8.34 -16.92
CA MET A 229 -8.49 9.17 -15.84
C MET A 229 -8.68 10.68 -16.07
N THR A 230 -8.95 11.14 -17.30
CA THR A 230 -9.27 12.55 -17.59
C THR A 230 -10.77 12.82 -17.52
N VAL A 231 -11.12 14.10 -17.27
CA VAL A 231 -12.52 14.58 -17.22
C VAL A 231 -13.00 14.91 -18.62
#